data_4dd3031874ec69fab00282e7cfc87ea2
#
_entry.id   4dd3031874ec69fab00282e7cfc87ea2
#
_cell.length_a   1.000
_cell.length_b   1.000
_cell.length_c   1.000
_cell.angle_alpha   90.00
_cell.angle_beta   90.00
_cell.angle_gamma   90.00
#
_symmetry.space_group_name_H-M   'P 1'
#
loop_
_entity.id
_entity.type
_entity.pdbx_description
1 polymer ?
#
loop_
_entity_poly.entity_id
_entity_poly.type
_entity_poly.pdbx_seq_one_letter_code
_entity_poly.pdbx_strand_id
1 'polypeptide(L)'
;MKRGDTVTTANKDILSKNLKKYITKSGKDRTQVAEDLGLSYSTLTDWVNGKKYPRINNIEKLAVYFRVSKSDLIEDFEEIKKDNDVLATIIVKLRMNKELLKVVEKLISLDKAKLESLNRLLDTFIQ
;
A
#
# COMPACT_ATOMS: atom_id res chain seq x y z
N MET A 1 23.24 -10.65 -1.20
CA MET A 1 22.47 -9.84 -0.89
C MET A 1 21.67 -10.34 0.02
N LYS A 2 21.09 -9.76 0.52
CA LYS A 2 20.40 -10.15 1.38
C LYS A 2 19.09 -10.11 1.12
N ARG A 3 18.41 -10.94 1.50
CA ARG A 3 17.10 -11.04 1.38
C ARG A 3 16.42 -10.22 2.26
N GLY A 4 16.84 -9.97 3.43
CA GLY A 4 16.24 -9.09 4.39
C GLY A 4 16.00 -7.71 3.84
N ASP A 5 16.66 -7.41 2.76
CA ASP A 5 16.54 -6.13 2.13
C ASP A 5 15.16 -5.87 1.59
N THR A 6 14.35 -6.90 1.41
CA THR A 6 13.00 -6.70 0.90
C THR A 6 12.02 -6.29 1.99
N VAL A 7 12.42 -6.40 3.27
CA VAL A 7 11.55 -6.03 4.38
C VAL A 7 11.96 -4.64 4.88
N THR A 8 11.19 -3.64 4.49
CA THR A 8 11.50 -2.25 4.81
C THR A 8 10.64 -1.76 5.98
N THR A 9 10.98 -0.59 6.51
CA THR A 9 10.16 0.06 7.52
C THR A 9 8.75 0.30 7.00
N ALA A 10 8.61 0.68 5.72
CA ALA A 10 7.32 0.92 5.12
C ALA A 10 6.45 -0.35 5.16
N ASN A 11 7.05 -1.52 4.86
CA ASN A 11 6.32 -2.78 4.90
C ASN A 11 5.85 -3.12 6.31
N LYS A 12 6.71 -2.88 7.30
CA LYS A 12 6.35 -3.12 8.70
C LYS A 12 5.21 -2.21 9.14
N ASP A 13 5.24 -0.96 8.72
CA ASP A 13 4.21 0.02 9.08
C ASP A 13 2.87 -0.32 8.43
N ILE A 14 2.88 -0.76 7.19
CA ILE A 14 1.66 -1.14 6.48
C ILE A 14 1.00 -2.34 7.18
N LEU A 15 1.80 -3.37 7.47
CA LEU A 15 1.27 -4.55 8.17
C LEU A 15 0.76 -4.16 9.57
N SER A 16 1.49 -3.33 10.29
CA SER A 16 1.09 -2.84 11.60
C SER A 16 -0.29 -2.19 11.54
N LYS A 17 -0.48 -1.28 10.60
CA LYS A 17 -1.75 -0.58 10.41
C LYS A 17 -2.88 -1.57 10.11
N ASN A 18 -2.63 -2.51 9.20
CA ASN A 18 -3.65 -3.48 8.81
C ASN A 18 -3.99 -4.43 9.94
N LEU A 19 -2.99 -4.90 10.71
CA LEU A 19 -3.25 -5.76 11.85
C LEU A 19 -4.10 -5.07 12.91
N LYS A 20 -3.79 -3.82 13.22
CA LYS A 20 -4.59 -3.05 14.17
C LYS A 20 -6.05 -2.98 13.71
N LYS A 21 -6.25 -2.75 12.42
CA LYS A 21 -7.59 -2.68 11.85
C LYS A 21 -8.35 -3.99 12.03
N TYR A 22 -7.74 -5.11 11.68
CA TYR A 22 -8.42 -6.39 11.74
C TYR A 22 -8.61 -6.89 13.17
N ILE A 23 -7.66 -6.62 14.05
CA ILE A 23 -7.83 -6.97 15.46
C ILE A 23 -9.01 -6.19 16.04
N THR A 24 -9.09 -4.89 15.76
CA THR A 24 -10.20 -4.06 16.21
C THR A 24 -11.53 -4.59 15.67
N LYS A 25 -11.58 -4.93 14.38
CA LYS A 25 -12.81 -5.46 13.79
C LYS A 25 -13.23 -6.78 14.37
N SER A 26 -12.27 -7.60 14.82
CA SER A 26 -12.57 -8.91 15.39
C SER A 26 -13.23 -8.83 16.76
N GLY A 27 -13.10 -7.69 17.43
CA GLY A 27 -13.61 -7.52 18.78
C GLY A 27 -12.78 -8.21 19.84
N LYS A 28 -11.62 -8.78 19.46
CA LYS A 28 -10.75 -9.49 20.39
C LYS A 28 -9.54 -8.63 20.71
N ASP A 29 -8.92 -8.85 21.86
CA ASP A 29 -7.68 -8.16 22.18
C ASP A 29 -6.48 -8.97 21.69
N ARG A 30 -5.29 -8.39 21.83
CA ARG A 30 -4.07 -9.05 21.34
C ARG A 30 -3.80 -10.37 22.03
N THR A 31 -4.13 -10.47 23.33
CA THR A 31 -3.92 -11.69 24.07
C THR A 31 -4.71 -12.83 23.47
N GLN A 32 -5.99 -12.58 23.18
CA GLN A 32 -6.86 -13.61 22.62
C GLN A 32 -6.41 -13.99 21.20
N VAL A 33 -6.05 -13.01 20.39
CA VAL A 33 -5.58 -13.27 19.03
C VAL A 33 -4.31 -14.12 19.05
N ALA A 34 -3.35 -13.77 19.94
CA ALA A 34 -2.12 -14.54 20.05
C ALA A 34 -2.40 -15.98 20.47
N GLU A 35 -3.27 -16.17 21.45
CA GLU A 35 -3.66 -17.52 21.89
C GLU A 35 -4.28 -18.32 20.74
N ASP A 36 -5.22 -17.72 20.03
CA ASP A 36 -5.90 -18.39 18.91
C ASP A 36 -4.93 -18.80 17.83
N LEU A 37 -3.88 -18.03 17.61
CA LEU A 37 -2.89 -18.31 16.58
C LEU A 37 -1.71 -19.17 17.06
N GLY A 38 -1.66 -19.47 18.36
CA GLY A 38 -0.54 -20.22 18.91
C GLY A 38 0.75 -19.42 18.95
N LEU A 39 0.65 -18.11 19.09
CA LEU A 39 1.81 -17.22 19.14
C LEU A 39 1.99 -16.65 20.54
N SER A 40 3.24 -16.26 20.86
CA SER A 40 3.46 -15.50 22.08
C SER A 40 2.90 -14.10 21.91
N TYR A 41 2.49 -13.51 23.01
CA TYR A 41 1.99 -12.14 23.00
C TYR A 41 3.04 -11.16 22.47
N SER A 42 4.31 -11.37 22.84
CA SER A 42 5.37 -10.48 22.39
C SER A 42 5.61 -10.57 20.88
N THR A 43 5.50 -11.76 20.30
CA THR A 43 5.65 -11.93 18.86
C THR A 43 4.56 -11.15 18.11
N LEU A 44 3.31 -11.34 18.51
CA LEU A 44 2.20 -10.62 17.88
C LEU A 44 2.34 -9.12 18.08
N THR A 45 2.72 -8.70 19.29
CA THR A 45 2.88 -7.28 19.61
C THR A 45 3.98 -6.64 18.77
N ASP A 46 5.08 -7.35 18.52
CA ASP A 46 6.13 -6.84 17.64
C ASP A 46 5.61 -6.56 16.23
N TRP A 47 4.78 -7.43 15.70
CA TRP A 47 4.17 -7.22 14.40
C TRP A 47 3.18 -6.05 14.41
N VAL A 48 2.34 -5.99 15.44
CA VAL A 48 1.33 -4.93 15.57
C VAL A 48 1.98 -3.56 15.76
N ASN A 49 3.13 -3.52 16.42
CA ASN A 49 3.84 -2.26 16.66
C ASN A 49 4.84 -1.90 15.55
N GLY A 50 4.94 -2.73 14.51
CA GLY A 50 5.83 -2.43 13.40
C GLY A 50 7.29 -2.66 13.70
N LYS A 51 7.62 -3.43 14.74
CA LYS A 51 9.02 -3.71 15.09
C LYS A 51 9.61 -4.85 14.28
N LYS A 52 8.80 -5.84 13.95
CA LYS A 52 9.23 -7.01 13.19
C LYS A 52 8.19 -7.34 12.14
N TYR A 53 8.64 -8.10 11.14
CA TYR A 53 7.77 -8.54 10.05
C TYR A 53 7.69 -10.06 10.06
N PRO A 54 6.50 -10.65 10.00
CA PRO A 54 6.36 -12.11 10.05
C PRO A 54 6.82 -12.76 8.75
N ARG A 55 7.15 -14.04 8.83
CA ARG A 55 7.43 -14.84 7.64
C ARG A 55 6.14 -15.13 6.91
N ILE A 56 6.26 -15.52 5.64
CA ILE A 56 5.10 -15.71 4.78
C ILE A 56 4.09 -16.73 5.35
N ASN A 57 4.55 -17.79 5.99
CA ASN A 57 3.63 -18.76 6.56
C ASN A 57 2.78 -18.14 7.68
N ASN A 58 3.33 -17.22 8.44
CA ASN A 58 2.57 -16.53 9.47
C ASN A 58 1.62 -15.50 8.88
N ILE A 59 2.00 -14.87 7.77
CA ILE A 59 1.10 -13.97 7.05
C ILE A 59 -0.12 -14.78 6.55
N GLU A 60 0.11 -15.99 6.05
CA GLU A 60 -0.98 -16.86 5.63
C GLU A 60 -1.90 -17.25 6.79
N LYS A 61 -1.31 -17.57 7.94
CA LYS A 61 -2.10 -17.90 9.13
C LYS A 61 -2.96 -16.72 9.59
N LEU A 62 -2.38 -15.52 9.57
CA LEU A 62 -3.11 -14.31 9.92
C LEU A 62 -4.26 -14.07 8.95
N ALA A 63 -4.01 -14.25 7.65
CA ALA A 63 -5.04 -14.04 6.63
C ALA A 63 -6.20 -15.01 6.84
N VAL A 64 -5.92 -16.28 7.07
CA VAL A 64 -6.96 -17.27 7.34
C VAL A 64 -7.73 -16.92 8.61
N TYR A 65 -7.00 -16.54 9.66
CA TYR A 65 -7.62 -16.21 10.95
C TYR A 65 -8.59 -15.04 10.82
N PHE A 66 -8.21 -13.99 10.13
CA PHE A 66 -9.06 -12.81 9.95
C PHE A 66 -10.00 -12.94 8.75
N ARG A 67 -9.92 -14.04 8.01
CA ARG A 67 -10.76 -14.30 6.83
C ARG A 67 -10.59 -13.23 5.76
N VAL A 68 -9.35 -12.91 5.50
CA VAL A 68 -8.98 -11.91 4.48
C VAL A 68 -7.91 -12.51 3.58
N SER A 69 -7.57 -11.81 2.49
CA SER A 69 -6.48 -12.24 1.63
C SER A 69 -5.14 -11.77 2.20
N LYS A 70 -4.05 -12.37 1.73
CA LYS A 70 -2.71 -11.90 2.10
C LYS A 70 -2.53 -10.44 1.70
N SER A 71 -3.04 -10.05 0.53
CA SER A 71 -2.97 -8.68 0.07
C SER A 71 -3.64 -7.71 1.04
N ASP A 72 -4.75 -8.12 1.65
CA ASP A 72 -5.44 -7.29 2.63
C ASP A 72 -4.52 -6.94 3.81
N LEU A 73 -3.57 -7.80 4.12
CA LEU A 73 -2.64 -7.57 5.23
C LEU A 73 -1.42 -6.78 4.83
N ILE A 74 -0.90 -7.00 3.64
CA ILE A 74 0.43 -6.49 3.28
C ILE A 74 0.41 -5.29 2.33
N GLU A 75 -0.76 -4.91 1.82
CA GLU A 75 -0.87 -3.75 0.92
C GLU A 75 -1.61 -2.61 1.58
N ASP A 76 -1.29 -1.40 1.16
CA ASP A 76 -1.95 -0.21 1.68
C ASP A 76 -3.10 0.16 0.75
N PHE A 77 -4.29 -0.34 1.05
CA PHE A 77 -5.46 -0.09 0.21
C PHE A 77 -5.91 1.37 0.22
N GLU A 78 -5.61 2.12 1.26
CA GLU A 78 -5.93 3.53 1.28
C GLU A 78 -5.14 4.26 0.20
N GLU A 79 -3.85 3.95 0.07
CA GLU A 79 -3.01 4.55 -0.93
C GLU A 79 -3.41 4.11 -2.33
N ILE A 80 -3.68 2.81 -2.51
CA ILE A 80 -4.13 2.26 -3.78
C ILE A 80 -5.44 2.92 -4.22
N LYS A 81 -6.37 3.11 -3.28
CA LYS A 81 -7.63 3.75 -3.59
C LYS A 81 -7.43 5.19 -4.05
N LYS A 82 -6.55 5.94 -3.38
CA LYS A 82 -6.25 7.31 -3.79
C LYS A 82 -5.71 7.36 -5.21
N ASP A 83 -4.78 6.46 -5.55
CA ASP A 83 -4.21 6.41 -6.88
C ASP A 83 -5.27 6.09 -7.92
N ASN A 84 -6.16 5.15 -7.62
CA ASN A 84 -7.25 4.80 -8.53
C ASN A 84 -8.23 5.95 -8.72
N ASP A 85 -8.52 6.70 -7.66
CA ASP A 85 -9.41 7.85 -7.75
C ASP A 85 -8.81 8.96 -8.63
N VAL A 86 -7.49 9.19 -8.50
CA VAL A 86 -6.79 10.18 -9.32
C VAL A 86 -6.83 9.76 -10.78
N LEU A 87 -6.53 8.48 -11.07
CA LEU A 87 -6.56 7.97 -12.44
C LEU A 87 -7.95 8.07 -13.04
N ALA A 88 -8.98 7.74 -12.27
CA ALA A 88 -10.35 7.84 -12.75
C ALA A 88 -10.69 9.29 -13.13
N THR A 89 -10.27 10.24 -12.31
CA THR A 89 -10.49 11.66 -12.59
C THR A 89 -9.78 12.08 -13.88
N ILE A 90 -8.53 11.63 -14.05
CA ILE A 90 -7.76 11.95 -15.26
C ILE A 90 -8.45 11.39 -16.49
N ILE A 91 -8.93 10.14 -16.43
CA ILE A 91 -9.61 9.52 -17.57
C ILE A 91 -10.85 10.33 -17.97
N VAL A 92 -11.67 10.74 -17.01
CA VAL A 92 -12.85 11.53 -17.30
C VAL A 92 -12.47 12.84 -17.97
N LYS A 93 -11.45 13.54 -17.45
CA LYS A 93 -11.03 14.81 -18.02
C LYS A 93 -10.49 14.65 -19.44
N LEU A 94 -9.77 13.56 -19.71
CA LEU A 94 -9.26 13.28 -21.06
C LEU A 94 -10.41 13.04 -22.05
N ARG A 95 -11.46 12.34 -21.62
CA ARG A 95 -12.60 12.09 -22.48
C ARG A 95 -13.37 13.35 -22.82
N MET A 96 -13.37 14.31 -21.92
CA MET A 96 -14.15 15.53 -22.10
C MET A 96 -13.36 16.68 -22.71
N ASN A 97 -12.05 16.52 -22.90
CA ASN A 97 -11.20 17.60 -23.39
C ASN A 97 -10.26 17.08 -24.48
N LYS A 98 -10.65 17.29 -25.73
CA LYS A 98 -9.89 16.78 -26.88
C LYS A 98 -8.49 17.39 -26.96
N GLU A 99 -8.36 18.65 -26.58
CA GLU A 99 -7.04 19.30 -26.63
C GLU A 99 -6.10 18.67 -25.59
N LEU A 100 -6.63 18.38 -24.39
CA LEU A 100 -5.85 17.72 -23.36
C LEU A 100 -5.41 16.33 -23.84
N LEU A 101 -6.32 15.59 -24.47
CA LEU A 101 -6.02 14.26 -24.96
C LEU A 101 -4.88 14.30 -25.99
N LYS A 102 -4.91 15.27 -26.90
CA LYS A 102 -3.85 15.40 -27.90
C LYS A 102 -2.50 15.64 -27.26
N VAL A 103 -2.46 16.48 -26.23
CA VAL A 103 -1.21 16.76 -25.52
C VAL A 103 -0.70 15.49 -24.84
N VAL A 104 -1.59 14.77 -24.16
CA VAL A 104 -1.21 13.55 -23.45
C VAL A 104 -0.70 12.48 -24.43
N GLU A 105 -1.33 12.36 -25.60
CA GLU A 105 -0.85 11.42 -26.63
C GLU A 105 0.59 11.71 -27.04
N LYS A 106 0.96 12.99 -27.13
CA LYS A 106 2.34 13.38 -27.44
C LYS A 106 3.28 13.04 -26.30
N LEU A 107 2.81 13.18 -25.05
CA LEU A 107 3.64 12.91 -23.88
C LEU A 107 4.03 11.44 -23.75
N ILE A 108 3.18 10.55 -24.21
CA ILE A 108 3.41 9.11 -24.09
C ILE A 108 4.71 8.69 -24.79
N SER A 109 5.09 9.40 -25.86
CA SER A 109 6.29 9.05 -26.61
C SER A 109 7.58 9.63 -26.04
N LEU A 110 7.51 10.43 -24.98
CA LEU A 110 8.70 11.06 -24.42
C LEU A 110 9.43 10.11 -23.49
N ASP A 111 10.76 10.16 -23.50
CA ASP A 111 11.56 9.40 -22.55
C ASP A 111 11.55 10.06 -21.17
N LYS A 112 12.14 9.38 -20.19
CA LYS A 112 12.13 9.84 -18.80
C LYS A 112 12.75 11.21 -18.64
N ALA A 113 13.89 11.46 -19.30
CA ALA A 113 14.60 12.73 -19.16
C ALA A 113 13.76 13.89 -19.67
N LYS A 114 13.09 13.70 -20.81
CA LYS A 114 12.24 14.74 -21.39
C LYS A 114 11.00 14.98 -20.54
N LEU A 115 10.43 13.91 -19.97
CA LEU A 115 9.29 14.05 -19.07
C LEU A 115 9.67 14.83 -17.81
N GLU A 116 10.86 14.58 -17.26
CA GLU A 116 11.31 15.30 -16.09
C GLU A 116 11.52 16.78 -16.40
N SER A 117 12.10 17.09 -17.55
CA SER A 117 12.29 18.48 -17.97
C SER A 117 10.95 19.19 -18.14
N LEU A 118 9.99 18.51 -18.78
CA LEU A 118 8.66 19.06 -18.97
C LEU A 118 7.96 19.29 -17.64
N ASN A 119 8.09 18.37 -16.71
CA ASN A 119 7.47 18.48 -15.40
C ASN A 119 7.98 19.72 -14.65
N ARG A 120 9.28 19.97 -14.74
CA ARG A 120 9.86 21.17 -14.14
C ARG A 120 9.30 22.45 -14.77
N LEU A 121 9.13 22.42 -16.09
CA LEU A 121 8.55 23.56 -16.79
C LEU A 121 7.11 23.80 -16.37
N LEU A 122 6.32 22.72 -16.24
CA LEU A 122 4.93 22.83 -15.82
C LEU A 122 4.80 23.45 -14.43
N ASP A 123 5.74 23.15 -13.54
CA ASP A 123 5.72 23.73 -12.20
C ASP A 123 5.76 25.26 -12.23
N THR A 124 6.36 25.85 -13.26
CA THR A 124 6.41 27.30 -13.39
C THR A 124 5.09 27.90 -13.81
N PHE A 125 4.21 27.10 -14.40
CA PHE A 125 2.90 27.58 -14.84
C PHE A 125 1.80 27.37 -13.80
N ILE A 126 2.00 26.43 -12.89
CA ILE A 126 0.93 26.01 -11.97
C ILE A 126 0.94 26.79 -10.65
N GLN A 127 1.97 27.51 -10.34
CA GLN A 127 2.11 28.24 -9.07
C GLN A 127 1.02 29.25 -8.80
#